data_51b0cc2f25d24bf6909cf0de4b6ae294
#
_entry.id   51b0cc2f25d24bf6909cf0de4b6ae294
#
_cell.length_a   1.000
_cell.length_b   1.000
_cell.length_c   1.000
_cell.angle_alpha   90.00
_cell.angle_beta   90.00
_cell.angle_gamma   90.00
#
_symmetry.space_group_name_H-M   'P 1'
#
loop_
_entity.id
_entity.type
_entity.pdbx_description
1 polymer ?
#
loop_
_entity_poly.entity_id
_entity_poly.type
_entity_poly.pdbx_seq_one_letter_code
_entity_poly.pdbx_strand_id
1 'polypeptide(L)'
;MKKTWTIEKARKLYNIEQWGNDYFDINKNGNVIVNIPGEDGKSEMVYDVKEIVDQLIKQEEIHPPMLLRFSHILKHRLAEIHNVFANAIKTYNYTNRYQGVYPIKVNQERHVVDEILEFGKPYQFGLEAGSKPELILTLGAVTDDETPILCTGFKDDEYIETVLFARKMGRKIIPIVEKLSELNLIIKYSKKLKVKPVFGVRVKLASKGAGRWESSAGYKSKFGLTITEVLAVLKILEQENMKECLQLIHYHLG
;
A
#
# COMPACT_ATOMS: atom_id res chain seq x y z
N MET A 1 -46.84 -10.39 -24.39
CA MET A 1 -46.46 -10.78 -23.03
C MET A 1 -45.56 -9.71 -22.42
N LYS A 2 -45.97 -9.08 -21.32
CA LYS A 2 -45.05 -8.18 -20.55
C LYS A 2 -43.88 -9.04 -20.04
N LYS A 3 -42.68 -8.78 -20.50
CA LYS A 3 -41.48 -9.45 -19.99
C LYS A 3 -41.34 -9.09 -18.50
N THR A 4 -41.57 -10.03 -17.60
CA THR A 4 -41.44 -9.83 -16.17
C THR A 4 -39.99 -9.50 -15.86
N TRP A 5 -39.77 -8.42 -15.08
CA TRP A 5 -38.47 -8.07 -14.59
C TRP A 5 -38.02 -9.08 -13.50
N THR A 6 -36.76 -9.47 -13.50
CA THR A 6 -36.20 -10.42 -12.53
C THR A 6 -34.89 -9.91 -11.97
N ILE A 7 -34.51 -10.40 -10.80
CA ILE A 7 -33.22 -10.10 -10.17
C ILE A 7 -32.05 -10.43 -11.10
N GLU A 8 -32.12 -11.56 -11.80
CA GLU A 8 -31.12 -11.96 -12.77
C GLU A 8 -30.96 -10.95 -13.93
N LYS A 9 -32.04 -10.36 -14.37
CA LYS A 9 -31.99 -9.28 -15.37
C LYS A 9 -31.39 -8.00 -14.80
N ALA A 10 -31.64 -7.71 -13.51
CA ALA A 10 -31.03 -6.59 -12.81
C ALA A 10 -29.52 -6.78 -12.67
N ARG A 11 -29.06 -7.95 -12.20
CA ARG A 11 -27.62 -8.27 -12.12
C ARG A 11 -26.90 -8.04 -13.45
N LYS A 12 -27.47 -8.53 -14.55
CA LYS A 12 -26.90 -8.35 -15.89
C LYS A 12 -26.92 -6.90 -16.35
N LEU A 13 -28.04 -6.19 -16.14
CA LEU A 13 -28.17 -4.79 -16.56
C LEU A 13 -27.15 -3.90 -15.85
N TYR A 14 -27.00 -4.08 -14.53
CA TYR A 14 -26.08 -3.30 -13.71
C TYR A 14 -24.68 -3.88 -13.67
N ASN A 15 -24.43 -5.00 -14.37
CA ASN A 15 -23.13 -5.65 -14.51
C ASN A 15 -22.45 -5.96 -13.16
N ILE A 16 -23.27 -6.40 -12.18
CA ILE A 16 -22.82 -6.63 -10.78
C ILE A 16 -21.66 -7.63 -10.73
N GLU A 17 -21.71 -8.70 -11.52
CA GLU A 17 -20.67 -9.74 -11.54
C GLU A 17 -19.26 -9.21 -11.85
N GLN A 18 -19.15 -8.12 -12.63
CA GLN A 18 -17.84 -7.57 -13.00
C GLN A 18 -17.29 -6.57 -11.99
N TRP A 19 -18.13 -5.68 -11.44
CA TRP A 19 -17.64 -4.67 -10.50
C TRP A 19 -17.83 -5.05 -9.03
N GLY A 20 -18.79 -5.94 -8.74
CA GLY A 20 -19.12 -6.34 -7.37
C GLY A 20 -18.04 -7.17 -6.68
N ASN A 21 -17.21 -7.85 -7.48
CA ASN A 21 -16.07 -8.63 -7.01
C ASN A 21 -16.42 -9.55 -5.81
N ASP A 22 -17.55 -10.26 -5.91
CA ASP A 22 -18.18 -11.13 -4.93
C ASP A 22 -18.64 -10.46 -3.63
N TYR A 23 -18.29 -9.18 -3.41
CA TYR A 23 -18.77 -8.41 -2.25
C TYR A 23 -20.16 -7.81 -2.46
N PHE A 24 -20.54 -7.45 -3.68
CA PHE A 24 -21.82 -6.81 -3.96
C PHE A 24 -22.72 -7.71 -4.76
N ASP A 25 -24.00 -7.76 -4.35
CA ASP A 25 -25.04 -8.49 -5.06
C ASP A 25 -26.41 -7.81 -4.90
N ILE A 26 -27.45 -8.40 -5.47
CA ILE A 26 -28.85 -7.97 -5.32
C ILE A 26 -29.63 -9.11 -4.63
N ASN A 27 -30.29 -8.81 -3.51
CA ASN A 27 -31.10 -9.76 -2.77
C ASN A 27 -32.48 -10.01 -3.43
N LYS A 28 -33.25 -10.94 -2.85
CA LYS A 28 -34.60 -11.29 -3.33
C LYS A 28 -35.60 -10.13 -3.34
N ASN A 29 -35.35 -9.09 -2.54
CA ASN A 29 -36.20 -7.90 -2.46
C ASN A 29 -35.82 -6.83 -3.50
N GLY A 30 -34.74 -7.05 -4.27
CA GLY A 30 -34.20 -6.09 -5.24
C GLY A 30 -33.27 -5.05 -4.62
N ASN A 31 -32.87 -5.19 -3.36
CA ASN A 31 -31.94 -4.30 -2.70
C ASN A 31 -30.49 -4.73 -2.97
N VAL A 32 -29.58 -3.76 -3.09
CA VAL A 32 -28.13 -4.02 -3.10
C VAL A 32 -27.72 -4.53 -1.73
N ILE A 33 -26.98 -5.63 -1.70
CA ILE A 33 -26.38 -6.18 -0.51
C ILE A 33 -24.84 -6.18 -0.61
N VAL A 34 -24.20 -6.15 0.55
CA VAL A 34 -22.76 -6.32 0.69
C VAL A 34 -22.51 -7.60 1.47
N ASN A 35 -21.83 -8.55 0.83
CA ASN A 35 -21.42 -9.83 1.39
C ASN A 35 -19.96 -9.76 1.79
N ILE A 36 -19.63 -10.05 3.02
CA ILE A 36 -18.24 -10.07 3.49
C ILE A 36 -17.94 -11.44 4.04
N PRO A 37 -17.01 -12.19 3.41
CA PRO A 37 -16.60 -13.49 3.90
C PRO A 37 -16.03 -13.38 5.32
N GLY A 38 -16.42 -14.31 6.20
CA GLY A 38 -15.86 -14.41 7.53
C GLY A 38 -14.42 -14.90 7.51
N GLU A 39 -13.71 -14.72 8.60
CA GLU A 39 -12.31 -15.15 8.75
C GLU A 39 -12.15 -16.68 8.66
N ASP A 40 -13.21 -17.42 8.98
CA ASP A 40 -13.28 -18.88 8.86
C ASP A 40 -13.58 -19.37 7.43
N GLY A 41 -13.83 -18.46 6.49
CA GLY A 41 -14.23 -18.74 5.11
C GLY A 41 -15.59 -19.45 4.97
N LYS A 42 -16.38 -19.55 6.05
CA LYS A 42 -17.68 -20.24 6.08
C LYS A 42 -18.81 -19.32 6.50
N SER A 43 -18.55 -18.41 7.43
CA SER A 43 -19.51 -17.39 7.84
C SER A 43 -19.47 -16.21 6.86
N GLU A 44 -20.61 -15.58 6.69
CA GLU A 44 -20.75 -14.42 5.83
C GLU A 44 -21.55 -13.34 6.57
N MET A 45 -21.04 -12.12 6.54
CA MET A 45 -21.77 -10.95 7.01
C MET A 45 -22.47 -10.31 5.82
N VAL A 46 -23.78 -10.20 5.88
CA VAL A 46 -24.60 -9.62 4.81
C VAL A 46 -25.23 -8.34 5.29
N TYR A 47 -24.99 -7.25 4.56
CA TYR A 47 -25.54 -5.93 4.84
C TYR A 47 -26.49 -5.52 3.71
N ASP A 48 -27.75 -5.23 4.02
CA ASP A 48 -28.69 -4.62 3.08
C ASP A 48 -28.47 -3.11 3.06
N VAL A 49 -27.97 -2.60 1.94
CA VAL A 49 -27.60 -1.18 1.78
C VAL A 49 -28.84 -0.28 1.94
N LYS A 50 -30.01 -0.74 1.45
CA LYS A 50 -31.24 0.05 1.57
C LYS A 50 -31.68 0.15 3.04
N GLU A 51 -31.62 -0.93 3.78
CA GLU A 51 -31.98 -0.92 5.21
C GLU A 51 -31.06 0.01 6.00
N ILE A 52 -29.74 0.00 5.73
CA ILE A 52 -28.78 0.93 6.35
C ILE A 52 -29.16 2.38 6.03
N VAL A 53 -29.39 2.71 4.76
CA VAL A 53 -29.75 4.07 4.34
C VAL A 53 -31.06 4.52 5.00
N ASP A 54 -32.09 3.65 5.02
CA ASP A 54 -33.38 3.96 5.64
C ASP A 54 -33.24 4.22 7.17
N GLN A 55 -32.37 3.47 7.84
CA GLN A 55 -32.07 3.68 9.26
C GLN A 55 -31.34 5.01 9.50
N LEU A 56 -30.31 5.32 8.71
CA LEU A 56 -29.57 6.60 8.81
C LEU A 56 -30.49 7.80 8.60
N ILE A 57 -31.41 7.73 7.64
CA ILE A 57 -32.39 8.82 7.41
C ILE A 57 -33.35 8.96 8.60
N LYS A 58 -33.87 7.84 9.14
CA LYS A 58 -34.92 7.87 10.15
C LYS A 58 -34.41 8.15 11.56
N GLN A 59 -33.21 7.64 11.90
CA GLN A 59 -32.70 7.67 13.27
C GLN A 59 -31.64 8.76 13.46
N GLU A 60 -30.81 9.03 12.45
CA GLU A 60 -29.66 9.92 12.54
C GLU A 60 -29.85 11.22 11.72
N GLU A 61 -31.00 11.38 11.07
CA GLU A 61 -31.31 12.53 10.21
C GLU A 61 -30.27 12.78 9.11
N ILE A 62 -29.50 11.74 8.71
CA ILE A 62 -28.51 11.80 7.64
C ILE A 62 -29.19 11.53 6.31
N HIS A 63 -29.11 12.49 5.39
CA HIS A 63 -29.75 12.40 4.08
C HIS A 63 -28.74 12.25 2.93
N PRO A 64 -29.12 11.60 1.80
CA PRO A 64 -28.30 11.57 0.61
C PRO A 64 -27.95 12.99 0.07
N PRO A 65 -26.76 13.16 -0.55
CA PRO A 65 -25.79 12.11 -0.90
C PRO A 65 -24.97 11.66 0.32
N MET A 66 -24.72 10.35 0.42
CA MET A 66 -23.91 9.77 1.49
C MET A 66 -22.89 8.79 0.95
N LEU A 67 -21.73 8.68 1.60
CA LEU A 67 -20.70 7.70 1.32
C LEU A 67 -20.74 6.60 2.39
N LEU A 68 -21.04 5.37 1.97
CA LEU A 68 -20.98 4.20 2.85
C LEU A 68 -19.65 3.47 2.63
N ARG A 69 -18.96 3.16 3.72
CA ARG A 69 -17.70 2.42 3.71
C ARG A 69 -17.87 1.14 4.52
N PHE A 70 -17.37 0.05 3.98
CA PHE A 70 -17.42 -1.27 4.61
C PHE A 70 -15.99 -1.71 4.94
N SER A 71 -15.49 -1.33 6.12
CA SER A 71 -14.13 -1.58 6.59
C SER A 71 -13.73 -3.06 6.56
N HIS A 72 -14.70 -3.96 6.74
CA HIS A 72 -14.47 -5.40 6.65
C HIS A 72 -14.02 -5.87 5.25
N ILE A 73 -14.41 -5.19 4.17
CA ILE A 73 -13.89 -5.46 2.82
C ILE A 73 -12.38 -5.20 2.80
N LEU A 74 -11.93 -4.09 3.37
CA LEU A 74 -10.52 -3.74 3.46
C LEU A 74 -9.75 -4.79 4.28
N LYS A 75 -10.29 -5.17 5.45
CA LYS A 75 -9.73 -6.24 6.29
C LYS A 75 -9.56 -7.56 5.51
N HIS A 76 -10.63 -7.99 4.83
CA HIS A 76 -10.61 -9.21 4.03
C HIS A 76 -9.57 -9.15 2.91
N ARG A 77 -9.48 -8.02 2.18
CA ARG A 77 -8.49 -7.85 1.09
C ARG A 77 -7.05 -7.89 1.58
N LEU A 78 -6.74 -7.28 2.72
CA LEU A 78 -5.39 -7.36 3.31
C LEU A 78 -5.02 -8.80 3.68
N ALA A 79 -5.96 -9.52 4.30
CA ALA A 79 -5.77 -10.94 4.63
C ALA A 79 -5.58 -11.79 3.38
N GLU A 80 -6.41 -11.60 2.36
CA GLU A 80 -6.36 -12.35 1.10
C GLU A 80 -5.02 -12.16 0.38
N ILE A 81 -4.57 -10.91 0.21
CA ILE A 81 -3.27 -10.63 -0.41
C ILE A 81 -2.14 -11.33 0.35
N HIS A 82 -2.13 -11.21 1.68
CA HIS A 82 -1.11 -11.87 2.50
C HIS A 82 -1.14 -13.39 2.33
N ASN A 83 -2.31 -14.00 2.40
CA ASN A 83 -2.50 -15.45 2.32
C ASN A 83 -2.08 -16.02 0.96
N VAL A 84 -2.36 -15.32 -0.14
CA VAL A 84 -1.92 -15.73 -1.49
C VAL A 84 -0.39 -15.82 -1.54
N PHE A 85 0.33 -14.80 -1.05
CA PHE A 85 1.78 -14.83 -0.99
C PHE A 85 2.31 -15.87 -0.01
N ALA A 86 1.69 -16.03 1.17
CA ALA A 86 2.08 -17.04 2.14
C ALA A 86 1.95 -18.46 1.58
N ASN A 87 0.88 -18.74 0.85
CA ASN A 87 0.67 -20.02 0.16
C ASN A 87 1.71 -20.25 -0.93
N ALA A 88 2.03 -19.24 -1.74
CA ALA A 88 3.08 -19.34 -2.75
C ALA A 88 4.46 -19.58 -2.12
N ILE A 89 4.81 -18.85 -1.07
CA ILE A 89 6.05 -19.05 -0.30
C ILE A 89 6.16 -20.49 0.19
N LYS A 90 5.09 -21.04 0.77
CA LYS A 90 5.04 -22.43 1.24
C LYS A 90 5.18 -23.43 0.08
N THR A 91 4.46 -23.22 -1.02
CA THR A 91 4.45 -24.10 -2.18
C THR A 91 5.84 -24.21 -2.83
N TYR A 92 6.55 -23.09 -2.93
CA TYR A 92 7.87 -23.03 -3.57
C TYR A 92 9.05 -23.10 -2.58
N ASN A 93 8.79 -23.41 -1.30
CA ASN A 93 9.81 -23.46 -0.25
C ASN A 93 10.71 -22.21 -0.22
N TYR A 94 10.12 -21.02 -0.44
CA TYR A 94 10.86 -19.78 -0.39
C TYR A 94 11.22 -19.44 1.06
N THR A 95 12.49 -19.07 1.30
CA THR A 95 13.04 -18.94 2.66
C THR A 95 12.81 -17.59 3.32
N ASN A 96 12.20 -16.63 2.61
CA ASN A 96 11.89 -15.32 3.15
C ASN A 96 10.36 -15.12 3.24
N ARG A 97 9.91 -13.93 3.62
CA ARG A 97 8.51 -13.58 3.83
C ARG A 97 8.03 -12.51 2.84
N TYR A 98 6.73 -12.46 2.65
CA TYR A 98 6.04 -11.33 2.05
C TYR A 98 5.73 -10.28 3.13
N GLN A 99 5.92 -9.01 2.82
CA GLN A 99 5.53 -7.89 3.67
C GLN A 99 4.95 -6.78 2.78
N GLY A 100 3.66 -6.52 2.91
CA GLY A 100 2.99 -5.47 2.16
C GLY A 100 3.25 -4.08 2.75
N VAL A 101 3.19 -3.06 1.90
CA VAL A 101 3.19 -1.65 2.31
C VAL A 101 2.12 -0.89 1.53
N TYR A 102 1.37 -0.06 2.21
CA TYR A 102 0.31 0.76 1.63
C TYR A 102 0.82 2.16 1.33
N PRO A 103 0.80 2.60 0.06
CA PRO A 103 1.16 3.97 -0.29
C PRO A 103 0.03 4.93 0.09
N ILE A 104 0.27 5.82 1.05
CA ILE A 104 -0.77 6.70 1.59
C ILE A 104 -1.33 7.68 0.55
N LYS A 105 -0.60 7.96 -0.54
CA LYS A 105 -1.08 8.76 -1.67
C LYS A 105 -2.35 8.22 -2.34
N VAL A 106 -2.64 6.92 -2.19
CA VAL A 106 -3.84 6.27 -2.77
C VAL A 106 -5.10 6.80 -2.07
N ASN A 107 -5.09 6.81 -0.75
CA ASN A 107 -6.08 7.49 0.08
C ASN A 107 -5.45 7.79 1.45
N GLN A 108 -5.22 9.08 1.72
CA GLN A 108 -4.59 9.57 2.96
C GLN A 108 -5.58 9.94 4.05
N GLU A 109 -6.87 9.67 3.87
CA GLU A 109 -7.85 9.88 4.93
C GLU A 109 -7.49 9.09 6.18
N ARG A 110 -7.46 9.77 7.33
CA ARG A 110 -6.93 9.21 8.58
C ARG A 110 -7.55 7.87 8.92
N HIS A 111 -8.88 7.76 8.86
CA HIS A 111 -9.58 6.51 9.19
C HIS A 111 -9.19 5.34 8.28
N VAL A 112 -8.87 5.59 6.99
CA VAL A 112 -8.38 4.55 6.07
C VAL A 112 -6.97 4.10 6.46
N VAL A 113 -6.10 5.04 6.80
CA VAL A 113 -4.72 4.73 7.21
C VAL A 113 -4.73 3.98 8.54
N ASP A 114 -5.55 4.42 9.50
CA ASP A 114 -5.71 3.76 10.81
C ASP A 114 -6.22 2.31 10.63
N GLU A 115 -7.24 2.08 9.77
CA GLU A 115 -7.75 0.74 9.45
C GLU A 115 -6.70 -0.15 8.75
N ILE A 116 -5.91 0.41 7.82
CA ILE A 116 -4.81 -0.33 7.18
C ILE A 116 -3.77 -0.79 8.21
N LEU A 117 -3.41 0.07 9.16
CA LEU A 117 -2.46 -0.26 10.21
C LEU A 117 -3.04 -1.30 11.19
N GLU A 118 -4.30 -1.13 11.61
CA GLU A 118 -4.97 -2.05 12.52
C GLU A 118 -5.14 -3.44 11.91
N PHE A 119 -5.77 -3.52 10.73
CA PHE A 119 -6.04 -4.80 10.07
C PHE A 119 -4.79 -5.45 9.48
N GLY A 120 -3.80 -4.64 9.12
CA GLY A 120 -2.52 -5.08 8.59
C GLY A 120 -1.51 -5.54 9.66
N LYS A 121 -1.76 -5.22 10.93
CA LYS A 121 -0.84 -5.53 12.03
C LYS A 121 -0.44 -7.02 12.12
N PRO A 122 -1.36 -8.01 12.01
CA PRO A 122 -0.98 -9.43 12.02
C PRO A 122 -0.03 -9.83 10.90
N TYR A 123 -0.01 -9.07 9.81
CA TYR A 123 0.79 -9.31 8.60
C TYR A 123 2.04 -8.41 8.54
N GLN A 124 2.27 -7.60 9.56
CA GLN A 124 3.32 -6.57 9.57
C GLN A 124 3.24 -5.62 8.36
N PHE A 125 2.02 -5.29 7.97
CA PHE A 125 1.77 -4.39 6.84
C PHE A 125 2.25 -2.98 7.20
N GLY A 126 2.99 -2.34 6.29
CA GLY A 126 3.57 -1.02 6.51
C GLY A 126 2.93 0.08 5.66
N LEU A 127 3.54 1.25 5.73
CA LEU A 127 3.13 2.42 4.93
C LEU A 127 4.25 2.87 4.00
N GLU A 128 3.87 3.46 2.86
CA GLU A 128 4.79 4.15 1.96
C GLU A 128 4.47 5.64 1.93
N ALA A 129 5.50 6.47 2.11
CA ALA A 129 5.46 7.91 1.97
C ALA A 129 6.25 8.34 0.73
N GLY A 130 5.60 9.02 -0.21
CA GLY A 130 6.20 9.50 -1.46
C GLY A 130 6.55 10.99 -1.46
N SER A 131 6.33 11.69 -0.35
CA SER A 131 6.62 13.12 -0.19
C SER A 131 6.90 13.48 1.27
N LYS A 132 7.45 14.67 1.50
CA LYS A 132 7.75 15.16 2.85
C LYS A 132 6.49 15.30 3.74
N PRO A 133 5.36 15.86 3.27
CA PRO A 133 4.11 15.86 4.04
C PRO A 133 3.62 14.46 4.37
N GLU A 134 3.67 13.52 3.42
CA GLU A 134 3.30 12.13 3.65
C GLU A 134 4.21 11.44 4.67
N LEU A 135 5.50 11.75 4.69
CA LEU A 135 6.42 11.25 5.71
C LEU A 135 5.97 11.66 7.12
N ILE A 136 5.62 12.93 7.31
CA ILE A 136 5.16 13.45 8.61
C ILE A 136 3.86 12.78 9.02
N LEU A 137 2.89 12.64 8.09
CA LEU A 137 1.64 11.92 8.34
C LEU A 137 1.90 10.46 8.74
N THR A 138 2.78 9.77 8.01
CA THR A 138 3.13 8.37 8.26
C THR A 138 3.81 8.20 9.62
N LEU A 139 4.75 9.08 9.98
CA LEU A 139 5.42 9.05 11.28
C LEU A 139 4.46 9.31 12.44
N GLY A 140 3.42 10.13 12.21
CA GLY A 140 2.37 10.38 13.20
C GLY A 140 1.36 9.24 13.33
N ALA A 141 1.11 8.48 12.24
CA ALA A 141 0.17 7.37 12.24
C ALA A 141 0.77 6.07 12.80
N VAL A 142 2.05 5.78 12.48
CA VAL A 142 2.75 4.59 12.97
C VAL A 142 3.19 4.80 14.39
N THR A 143 2.64 4.01 15.32
CA THR A 143 2.89 4.15 16.76
C THR A 143 3.90 3.15 17.33
N ASP A 144 4.24 2.09 16.58
CA ASP A 144 5.19 1.05 16.97
C ASP A 144 6.48 1.11 16.14
N ASP A 145 7.52 0.40 16.58
CA ASP A 145 8.83 0.38 15.93
C ASP A 145 8.99 -0.76 14.91
N GLU A 146 8.02 -1.67 14.81
CA GLU A 146 8.08 -2.84 13.93
C GLU A 146 7.39 -2.62 12.57
N THR A 147 6.45 -1.70 12.49
CA THR A 147 5.75 -1.36 11.26
C THR A 147 6.71 -0.67 10.28
N PRO A 148 6.95 -1.24 9.07
CA PRO A 148 7.88 -0.65 8.12
C PRO A 148 7.31 0.62 7.47
N ILE A 149 8.18 1.61 7.30
CA ILE A 149 7.90 2.84 6.55
C ILE A 149 8.87 2.90 5.37
N LEU A 150 8.35 2.81 4.15
CA LEU A 150 9.13 3.03 2.94
C LEU A 150 9.02 4.48 2.48
N CYS A 151 10.16 5.09 2.15
CA CYS A 151 10.21 6.49 1.73
C CYS A 151 10.65 6.56 0.27
N THR A 152 9.70 6.82 -0.62
CA THR A 152 9.89 6.99 -2.07
C THR A 152 9.78 8.46 -2.48
N GLY A 153 9.79 8.76 -3.77
CA GLY A 153 9.70 10.11 -4.29
C GLY A 153 10.99 10.91 -4.13
N PHE A 154 10.96 12.16 -4.51
CA PHE A 154 12.11 13.06 -4.43
C PHE A 154 12.44 13.44 -2.98
N LYS A 155 13.71 13.29 -2.60
CA LYS A 155 14.18 13.54 -1.22
C LYS A 155 15.24 14.64 -1.21
N ASP A 156 14.93 15.72 -0.53
CA ASP A 156 15.86 16.80 -0.20
C ASP A 156 16.57 16.57 1.15
N ASP A 157 17.39 17.53 1.55
CA ASP A 157 18.15 17.50 2.80
C ASP A 157 17.26 17.27 4.03
N GLU A 158 16.16 18.02 4.17
CA GLU A 158 15.25 17.91 5.32
C GLU A 158 14.51 16.57 5.35
N TYR A 159 14.13 16.07 4.16
CA TYR A 159 13.50 14.75 4.07
C TYR A 159 14.43 13.66 4.61
N ILE A 160 15.67 13.61 4.09
CA ILE A 160 16.65 12.59 4.51
C ILE A 160 17.06 12.76 5.98
N GLU A 161 17.24 14.00 6.46
CA GLU A 161 17.52 14.25 7.86
C GLU A 161 16.40 13.73 8.75
N THR A 162 15.13 13.99 8.41
CA THR A 162 13.96 13.49 9.14
C THR A 162 13.90 11.97 9.16
N VAL A 163 14.12 11.32 8.00
CA VAL A 163 14.15 9.85 7.91
C VAL A 163 15.21 9.25 8.82
N LEU A 164 16.43 9.78 8.78
CA LEU A 164 17.53 9.24 9.61
C LEU A 164 17.37 9.57 11.09
N PHE A 165 16.74 10.69 11.42
CA PHE A 165 16.36 11.00 12.78
C PHE A 165 15.30 10.02 13.32
N ALA A 166 14.24 9.73 12.53
CA ALA A 166 13.23 8.74 12.87
C ALA A 166 13.87 7.34 13.08
N ARG A 167 14.83 6.97 12.22
CA ARG A 167 15.57 5.72 12.38
C ARG A 167 16.39 5.70 13.66
N LYS A 168 17.04 6.81 14.01
CA LYS A 168 17.77 6.94 15.28
C LYS A 168 16.86 6.76 16.50
N MET A 169 15.59 7.14 16.37
CA MET A 169 14.57 6.92 17.40
C MET A 169 14.00 5.50 17.43
N GLY A 170 14.49 4.57 16.60
CA GLY A 170 14.09 3.17 16.58
C GLY A 170 13.12 2.79 15.46
N ARG A 171 12.59 3.74 14.67
CA ARG A 171 11.62 3.45 13.61
C ARG A 171 12.20 2.58 12.51
N LYS A 172 11.44 1.61 12.06
CA LYS A 172 11.77 0.75 10.91
C LYS A 172 11.48 1.48 9.61
N ILE A 173 12.34 2.45 9.28
CA ILE A 173 12.18 3.35 8.14
C ILE A 173 13.28 3.14 7.11
N ILE A 174 12.91 3.08 5.82
CA ILE A 174 13.78 2.70 4.72
C ILE A 174 13.60 3.70 3.57
N PRO A 175 14.53 4.66 3.37
CA PRO A 175 14.52 5.51 2.19
C PRO A 175 14.96 4.73 0.96
N ILE A 176 14.29 4.98 -0.15
CA ILE A 176 14.60 4.39 -1.46
C ILE A 176 15.33 5.44 -2.31
N VAL A 177 16.59 5.19 -2.61
CA VAL A 177 17.41 6.07 -3.46
C VAL A 177 16.89 6.02 -4.90
N GLU A 178 16.42 7.15 -5.39
CA GLU A 178 15.90 7.32 -6.75
C GLU A 178 16.79 8.22 -7.62
N LYS A 179 17.74 8.92 -6.98
CA LYS A 179 18.80 9.73 -7.61
C LYS A 179 20.10 9.54 -6.86
N LEU A 180 21.23 9.54 -7.56
CA LEU A 180 22.55 9.36 -6.94
C LEU A 180 22.86 10.43 -5.87
N SER A 181 22.36 11.65 -6.06
CA SER A 181 22.51 12.74 -5.07
C SER A 181 21.88 12.41 -3.71
N GLU A 182 20.82 11.62 -3.67
CA GLU A 182 20.17 11.23 -2.42
C GLU A 182 21.05 10.30 -1.57
N LEU A 183 21.88 9.45 -2.22
CA LEU A 183 22.87 8.65 -1.49
C LEU A 183 23.85 9.53 -0.73
N ASN A 184 24.34 10.62 -1.34
CA ASN A 184 25.26 11.54 -0.70
C ASN A 184 24.61 12.19 0.54
N LEU A 185 23.32 12.50 0.47
CA LEU A 185 22.55 13.02 1.61
C LEU A 185 22.43 11.97 2.74
N ILE A 186 22.14 10.71 2.38
CA ILE A 186 22.07 9.61 3.36
C ILE A 186 23.42 9.46 4.06
N ILE A 187 24.54 9.46 3.34
CA ILE A 187 25.88 9.37 3.92
C ILE A 187 26.18 10.58 4.81
N LYS A 188 25.89 11.79 4.34
CA LYS A 188 26.10 13.05 5.10
C LYS A 188 25.36 12.99 6.44
N TYR A 189 24.07 12.69 6.42
CA TYR A 189 23.25 12.71 7.63
C TYR A 189 23.46 11.49 8.52
N SER A 190 23.84 10.33 7.98
CA SER A 190 24.24 9.17 8.81
C SER A 190 25.45 9.49 9.68
N LYS A 191 26.45 10.18 9.09
CA LYS A 191 27.65 10.64 9.83
C LYS A 191 27.29 11.72 10.85
N LYS A 192 26.47 12.72 10.44
CA LYS A 192 26.03 13.82 11.32
C LYS A 192 25.27 13.31 12.55
N LEU A 193 24.33 12.41 12.34
CA LEU A 193 23.45 11.88 13.39
C LEU A 193 24.01 10.66 14.11
N LYS A 194 25.16 10.13 13.63
CA LYS A 194 25.79 8.90 14.14
C LYS A 194 24.79 7.73 14.17
N VAL A 195 24.09 7.52 13.05
CA VAL A 195 23.11 6.44 12.87
C VAL A 195 23.48 5.61 11.66
N LYS A 196 23.40 4.28 11.80
CA LYS A 196 23.56 3.35 10.68
C LYS A 196 22.27 3.30 9.87
N PRO A 197 22.25 3.80 8.61
CA PRO A 197 21.05 3.78 7.80
C PRO A 197 20.75 2.36 7.29
N VAL A 198 19.50 2.10 6.98
CA VAL A 198 19.09 1.03 6.06
C VAL A 198 18.35 1.71 4.93
N PHE A 199 18.70 1.40 3.69
CA PHE A 199 18.07 2.01 2.54
C PHE A 199 17.98 1.03 1.36
N GLY A 200 17.17 1.39 0.39
CA GLY A 200 17.06 0.70 -0.89
C GLY A 200 17.52 1.55 -2.06
N VAL A 201 17.65 0.92 -3.21
CA VAL A 201 17.84 1.61 -4.49
C VAL A 201 16.72 1.26 -5.44
N ARG A 202 16.15 2.25 -6.13
CA ARG A 202 15.22 2.02 -7.23
C ARG A 202 15.98 1.86 -8.53
N VAL A 203 15.74 0.75 -9.19
CA VAL A 203 16.38 0.41 -10.47
C VAL A 203 15.41 0.66 -11.61
N LYS A 204 15.87 1.32 -12.68
CA LYS A 204 15.13 1.44 -13.93
C LYS A 204 15.12 0.09 -14.64
N LEU A 205 13.91 -0.42 -14.93
CA LEU A 205 13.78 -1.65 -15.70
C LEU A 205 14.06 -1.40 -17.17
N ALA A 206 14.71 -2.36 -17.83
CA ALA A 206 14.87 -2.35 -19.29
C ALA A 206 13.59 -2.80 -20.02
N SER A 207 12.75 -3.62 -19.36
CA SER A 207 11.45 -4.05 -19.86
C SER A 207 10.42 -2.93 -19.75
N LYS A 208 9.55 -2.84 -20.75
CA LYS A 208 8.37 -1.95 -20.67
C LYS A 208 7.31 -2.62 -19.81
N GLY A 209 6.71 -1.86 -18.90
CA GLY A 209 5.51 -2.29 -18.18
C GLY A 209 4.30 -2.38 -19.11
N ALA A 210 3.26 -3.07 -18.67
CA ALA A 210 1.96 -3.09 -19.34
C ALA A 210 0.99 -2.17 -18.58
N GLY A 211 0.19 -1.39 -19.30
CA GLY A 211 -0.88 -0.60 -18.72
C GLY A 211 -0.72 0.91 -18.80
N ARG A 212 -1.59 1.64 -18.09
CA ARG A 212 -1.72 3.11 -18.11
C ARG A 212 -0.41 3.85 -17.76
N TRP A 213 0.47 3.23 -17.02
CA TRP A 213 1.70 3.81 -16.49
C TRP A 213 2.96 3.32 -17.22
N GLU A 214 2.83 2.72 -18.41
CA GLU A 214 3.95 2.25 -19.23
C GLU A 214 5.04 3.33 -19.42
N SER A 215 4.63 4.58 -19.60
CA SER A 215 5.55 5.72 -19.74
C SER A 215 6.34 6.07 -18.47
N SER A 216 5.90 5.60 -17.30
CA SER A 216 6.56 5.82 -16.01
C SER A 216 7.57 4.73 -15.67
N ALA A 217 7.60 3.63 -16.43
CA ALA A 217 8.57 2.55 -16.34
C ALA A 217 9.63 2.67 -17.42
N GLY A 218 10.72 1.92 -17.28
CA GLY A 218 11.79 1.86 -18.28
C GLY A 218 12.84 2.97 -18.17
N TYR A 219 13.75 3.01 -19.14
CA TYR A 219 14.91 3.92 -19.17
C TYR A 219 14.58 5.41 -19.11
N LYS A 220 13.39 5.80 -19.62
CA LYS A 220 12.92 7.19 -19.65
C LYS A 220 12.21 7.61 -18.35
N SER A 221 12.08 6.71 -17.37
CA SER A 221 11.49 7.03 -16.07
C SER A 221 12.19 8.20 -15.40
N LYS A 222 11.41 9.10 -14.79
CA LYS A 222 11.94 10.24 -14.01
C LYS A 222 12.74 9.77 -12.78
N PHE A 223 12.39 8.61 -12.24
CA PHE A 223 12.91 8.07 -11.00
C PHE A 223 13.62 6.75 -11.24
N GLY A 224 14.57 6.47 -10.38
CA GLY A 224 15.35 5.25 -10.38
C GLY A 224 16.71 5.42 -11.07
N LEU A 225 17.62 4.55 -10.74
CA LEU A 225 19.00 4.52 -11.18
C LEU A 225 19.15 3.61 -12.40
N THR A 226 19.99 4.01 -13.32
CA THR A 226 20.51 3.13 -14.37
C THR A 226 21.46 2.10 -13.77
N ILE A 227 21.76 1.03 -14.51
CA ILE A 227 22.74 0.02 -14.04
C ILE A 227 24.10 0.66 -13.75
N THR A 228 24.55 1.60 -14.57
CA THR A 228 25.80 2.34 -14.34
C THR A 228 25.78 3.11 -13.01
N GLU A 229 24.66 3.77 -12.70
CA GLU A 229 24.49 4.47 -11.42
C GLU A 229 24.41 3.51 -10.24
N VAL A 230 23.78 2.34 -10.38
CA VAL A 230 23.77 1.29 -9.34
C VAL A 230 25.18 0.80 -9.05
N LEU A 231 26.01 0.58 -10.09
CA LEU A 231 27.41 0.22 -9.91
C LEU A 231 28.22 1.34 -9.21
N ALA A 232 27.91 2.61 -9.51
CA ALA A 232 28.50 3.75 -8.82
C ALA A 232 28.08 3.77 -7.33
N VAL A 233 26.81 3.50 -7.02
CA VAL A 233 26.32 3.34 -5.62
C VAL A 233 27.15 2.29 -4.88
N LEU A 234 27.33 1.10 -5.46
CA LEU A 234 28.10 0.02 -4.82
C LEU A 234 29.54 0.42 -4.55
N LYS A 235 30.20 1.12 -5.50
CA LYS A 235 31.56 1.62 -5.32
C LYS A 235 31.66 2.67 -4.20
N ILE A 236 30.71 3.60 -4.15
CA ILE A 236 30.66 4.61 -3.07
C ILE A 236 30.47 3.92 -1.72
N LEU A 237 29.56 2.96 -1.63
CA LEU A 237 29.29 2.23 -0.38
C LEU A 237 30.50 1.40 0.09
N GLU A 238 31.30 0.89 -0.84
CA GLU A 238 32.56 0.22 -0.51
C GLU A 238 33.57 1.19 0.10
N GLN A 239 33.75 2.37 -0.50
CA GLN A 239 34.63 3.41 0.00
C GLN A 239 34.22 3.93 1.36
N GLU A 240 32.91 3.99 1.63
CA GLU A 240 32.33 4.45 2.90
C GLU A 240 32.18 3.35 3.98
N ASN A 241 32.52 2.09 3.65
CA ASN A 241 32.29 0.90 4.50
C ASN A 241 30.81 0.75 4.91
N MET A 242 29.89 0.96 3.95
CA MET A 242 28.43 0.97 4.17
C MET A 242 27.67 -0.03 3.30
N LYS A 243 28.33 -1.05 2.73
CA LYS A 243 27.68 -2.03 1.82
C LYS A 243 26.47 -2.71 2.48
N GLU A 244 26.55 -3.05 3.75
CA GLU A 244 25.50 -3.70 4.49
C GLU A 244 24.27 -2.80 4.76
N CYS A 245 24.39 -1.50 4.51
CA CYS A 245 23.27 -0.56 4.65
C CYS A 245 22.30 -0.63 3.47
N LEU A 246 22.74 -1.13 2.31
CA LEU A 246 21.89 -1.40 1.16
C LEU A 246 21.22 -2.76 1.33
N GLN A 247 19.94 -2.77 1.66
CA GLN A 247 19.20 -4.00 1.98
C GLN A 247 17.97 -4.23 1.08
N LEU A 248 17.65 -3.30 0.18
CA LEU A 248 16.46 -3.39 -0.63
C LEU A 248 16.72 -2.95 -2.07
N ILE A 249 16.22 -3.71 -3.02
CA ILE A 249 16.12 -3.33 -4.43
C ILE A 249 14.64 -3.05 -4.72
N HIS A 250 14.37 -1.86 -5.24
CA HIS A 250 13.04 -1.42 -5.61
C HIS A 250 12.95 -1.23 -7.12
N TYR A 251 11.81 -1.56 -7.70
CA TYR A 251 11.47 -1.26 -9.09
C TYR A 251 9.97 -1.02 -9.23
N HIS A 252 9.58 -0.29 -10.27
CA HIS A 252 8.18 0.02 -10.58
C HIS A 252 7.78 -0.69 -11.87
N LEU A 253 6.71 -1.46 -11.81
CA LEU A 253 6.22 -2.24 -12.96
C LEU A 253 5.16 -1.51 -13.80
N GLY A 254 4.57 -0.45 -13.27
CA GLY A 254 3.50 0.29 -13.94
C GLY A 254 2.11 -0.02 -13.44
#